data_6ac14586793c5dfbf9b7374920d9da1f
#
_entry.id   6ac14586793c5dfbf9b7374920d9da1f
#
_cell.length_a   1.000
_cell.length_b   1.000
_cell.length_c   1.000
_cell.angle_alpha   90.00
_cell.angle_beta   90.00
_cell.angle_gamma   90.00
#
_symmetry.space_group_name_H-M   'P 1'
#
loop_
_entity.id
_entity.type
_entity.pdbx_description
1 polymer ?
#
loop_
_entity_poly.entity_id
_entity_poly.type
_entity_poly.pdbx_seq_one_letter_code
_entity_poly.pdbx_strand_id
1 'polypeptide(L)'
;MRSDSMELFDVTIVGGGPAGLYSAFYSGLRDLKTKIIEFQPTLGGKVNIFQEKMLWDVGGQPPIVAAQFVENLVAQAKTFDPTICLETKVQNVRKEQDYFVIETNDGAQHYSKTIIIATGGGIYKPIKLAIDGAEKYEMTNLHYTIKGIERFRNHAVLISGGGNGAVDWAVELLPIAKSVTLIYRKEELTAHEAQVRNLRENGVEIMLNSELVSLQSNEQKTAIEQVTVCQNGDNTTFNIDDVIISHGYDREVSLEFDEDIRPECKDNYYLQSIGKCQTTVPGIFGAGDIVTYEDKVNLLLGTFQDAVLAVNSAKLYMNPEANKVAMVSSHNEKFREKNQEIYANV
;
A
#
# COMPACT_ATOMS: atom_id res chain seq x y z
N MET A 1 -15.48 -35.31 -10.22
CA MET A 1 -14.25 -34.56 -10.55
C MET A 1 -14.65 -33.57 -11.65
N ARG A 2 -14.80 -32.29 -11.30
CA ARG A 2 -14.90 -31.23 -12.31
C ARG A 2 -13.51 -31.13 -12.92
N SER A 3 -13.37 -31.31 -14.24
CA SER A 3 -12.17 -30.90 -14.95
C SER A 3 -12.11 -29.38 -14.84
N ASP A 4 -11.32 -28.85 -13.91
CA ASP A 4 -10.99 -27.44 -13.91
C ASP A 4 -10.23 -27.19 -15.23
N SER A 5 -10.96 -26.66 -16.22
CA SER A 5 -10.34 -26.22 -17.45
C SER A 5 -9.35 -25.11 -17.07
N MET A 6 -8.08 -25.31 -17.39
CA MET A 6 -7.01 -24.32 -17.19
C MET A 6 -7.44 -22.99 -17.80
N GLU A 7 -7.78 -22.01 -16.96
CA GLU A 7 -8.13 -20.67 -17.41
C GLU A 7 -6.85 -19.84 -17.55
N LEU A 8 -6.41 -19.63 -18.81
CA LEU A 8 -5.21 -18.86 -19.12
C LEU A 8 -5.54 -17.38 -19.31
N PHE A 9 -4.81 -16.53 -18.57
CA PHE A 9 -4.88 -15.07 -18.67
C PHE A 9 -3.74 -14.53 -19.54
N ASP A 10 -3.96 -13.40 -20.19
CA ASP A 10 -2.88 -12.72 -20.92
C ASP A 10 -1.91 -12.04 -19.93
N VAL A 11 -2.47 -11.43 -18.88
CA VAL A 11 -1.70 -10.81 -17.83
C VAL A 11 -2.32 -11.08 -16.46
N THR A 12 -1.49 -11.52 -15.52
CA THR A 12 -1.84 -11.56 -14.10
C THR A 12 -1.02 -10.50 -13.36
N ILE A 13 -1.72 -9.66 -12.61
CA ILE A 13 -1.15 -8.58 -11.83
C ILE A 13 -1.12 -9.03 -10.37
N VAL A 14 0.06 -9.05 -9.76
CA VAL A 14 0.25 -9.40 -8.35
C VAL A 14 0.36 -8.12 -7.53
N GLY A 15 -0.70 -7.84 -6.79
CA GLY A 15 -0.87 -6.63 -5.98
C GLY A 15 -1.95 -5.70 -6.50
N GLY A 16 -2.89 -5.34 -5.64
CA GLY A 16 -4.06 -4.49 -5.90
C GLY A 16 -3.91 -3.04 -5.43
N GLY A 17 -2.67 -2.56 -5.30
CA GLY A 17 -2.36 -1.14 -5.04
C GLY A 17 -2.50 -0.26 -6.28
N PRO A 18 -2.15 1.05 -6.21
CA PRO A 18 -2.29 1.99 -7.33
C PRO A 18 -1.66 1.51 -8.64
N ALA A 19 -0.45 0.91 -8.57
CA ALA A 19 0.23 0.34 -9.74
C ALA A 19 -0.59 -0.79 -10.38
N GLY A 20 -1.06 -1.73 -9.57
CA GLY A 20 -1.83 -2.89 -10.05
C GLY A 20 -3.19 -2.48 -10.59
N LEU A 21 -3.89 -1.58 -9.92
CA LEU A 21 -5.20 -1.07 -10.36
C LEU A 21 -5.10 -0.36 -11.70
N TYR A 22 -4.12 0.53 -11.85
CA TYR A 22 -3.94 1.23 -13.12
C TYR A 22 -3.42 0.31 -14.24
N SER A 23 -2.58 -0.70 -13.89
CA SER A 23 -2.19 -1.76 -14.83
C SER A 23 -3.40 -2.54 -15.33
N ALA A 24 -4.38 -2.85 -14.47
CA ALA A 24 -5.59 -3.56 -14.87
C ALA A 24 -6.44 -2.72 -15.82
N PHE A 25 -6.67 -1.46 -15.53
CA PHE A 25 -7.37 -0.54 -16.44
C PHE A 25 -6.67 -0.46 -17.80
N TYR A 26 -5.35 -0.22 -17.80
CA TYR A 26 -4.59 -0.06 -19.03
C TYR A 26 -4.47 -1.37 -19.82
N SER A 27 -4.47 -2.52 -19.14
CA SER A 27 -4.55 -3.85 -19.77
C SER A 27 -5.85 -4.02 -20.55
N GLY A 28 -6.97 -3.57 -20.02
CA GLY A 28 -8.24 -3.55 -20.72
C GLY A 28 -8.24 -2.65 -21.97
N LEU A 29 -7.55 -1.49 -21.92
CA LEU A 29 -7.33 -0.65 -23.12
C LEU A 29 -6.51 -1.38 -24.20
N ARG A 30 -5.68 -2.34 -23.79
CA ARG A 30 -4.82 -3.15 -24.69
C ARG A 30 -5.46 -4.47 -25.12
N ASP A 31 -6.74 -4.72 -24.81
CA ASP A 31 -7.44 -6.01 -25.10
C ASP A 31 -6.74 -7.21 -24.46
N LEU A 32 -6.30 -7.09 -23.21
CA LEU A 32 -5.70 -8.18 -22.47
C LEU A 32 -6.70 -8.77 -21.48
N LYS A 33 -6.85 -10.10 -21.50
CA LYS A 33 -7.58 -10.82 -20.45
C LYS A 33 -6.78 -10.73 -19.16
N THR A 34 -7.33 -10.01 -18.17
CA THR A 34 -6.59 -9.55 -17.00
C THR A 34 -7.10 -10.17 -15.71
N LYS A 35 -6.16 -10.57 -14.83
CA LYS A 35 -6.43 -10.98 -13.45
C LYS A 35 -5.62 -10.12 -12.48
N ILE A 36 -6.22 -9.77 -11.34
CA ILE A 36 -5.54 -9.19 -10.17
C ILE A 36 -5.57 -10.22 -9.06
N ILE A 37 -4.43 -10.47 -8.42
CA ILE A 37 -4.32 -11.25 -7.18
C ILE A 37 -3.83 -10.31 -6.09
N GLU A 38 -4.65 -10.14 -5.04
CA GLU A 38 -4.37 -9.25 -3.91
C GLU A 38 -4.47 -10.03 -2.58
N PHE A 39 -3.47 -9.87 -1.73
CA PHE A 39 -3.44 -10.51 -0.42
C PHE A 39 -4.45 -9.89 0.56
N GLN A 40 -4.65 -8.59 0.50
CA GLN A 40 -5.56 -7.89 1.40
C GLN A 40 -7.04 -8.18 1.05
N PRO A 41 -7.97 -8.03 2.02
CA PRO A 41 -9.40 -8.16 1.75
C PRO A 41 -9.97 -7.02 0.91
N THR A 42 -9.19 -5.96 0.68
CA THR A 42 -9.60 -4.78 -0.09
C THR A 42 -8.48 -4.32 -1.04
N LEU A 43 -8.88 -3.79 -2.18
CA LEU A 43 -7.99 -3.11 -3.12
C LEU A 43 -7.59 -1.72 -2.59
N GLY A 44 -6.45 -1.17 -3.10
CA GLY A 44 -5.96 0.16 -2.75
C GLY A 44 -4.53 0.17 -2.20
N GLY A 45 -4.04 -0.99 -1.72
CA GLY A 45 -2.66 -1.16 -1.26
C GLY A 45 -2.29 -0.22 -0.11
N LYS A 46 -1.07 0.33 -0.16
CA LYS A 46 -0.52 1.21 0.87
C LYS A 46 -1.35 2.48 1.13
N VAL A 47 -2.09 2.97 0.15
CA VAL A 47 -2.93 4.18 0.32
C VAL A 47 -4.03 3.96 1.37
N ASN A 48 -4.49 2.72 1.54
CA ASN A 48 -5.46 2.35 2.59
C ASN A 48 -4.94 2.54 4.02
N ILE A 49 -3.62 2.68 4.21
CA ILE A 49 -3.03 2.96 5.54
C ILE A 49 -3.28 4.42 5.94
N PHE A 50 -3.49 5.31 4.96
CA PHE A 50 -3.59 6.75 5.14
C PHE A 50 -4.91 7.31 4.60
N GLN A 51 -6.01 6.60 4.81
CA GLN A 51 -7.33 6.89 4.20
C GLN A 51 -7.84 8.31 4.45
N GLU A 52 -7.51 8.89 5.60
CA GLU A 52 -7.95 10.23 6.01
C GLU A 52 -7.08 11.36 5.43
N LYS A 53 -5.90 11.03 4.88
CA LYS A 53 -4.98 12.05 4.39
C LYS A 53 -5.44 12.67 3.08
N MET A 54 -5.15 13.97 2.94
CA MET A 54 -5.39 14.71 1.71
C MET A 54 -4.23 14.51 0.72
N LEU A 55 -4.54 14.07 -0.49
CA LEU A 55 -3.59 13.96 -1.60
C LEU A 55 -3.65 15.22 -2.45
N TRP A 56 -2.50 15.84 -2.67
CA TRP A 56 -2.34 17.08 -3.46
C TRP A 56 -1.54 16.88 -4.74
N ASP A 57 -0.74 15.82 -4.81
CA ASP A 57 0.29 15.58 -5.82
C ASP A 57 -0.15 14.58 -6.91
N VAL A 58 -1.47 14.43 -7.11
CA VAL A 58 -2.04 13.63 -8.19
C VAL A 58 -2.40 14.53 -9.36
N GLY A 59 -1.68 14.39 -10.47
CA GLY A 59 -1.87 15.23 -11.65
C GLY A 59 -3.31 15.21 -12.19
N GLY A 60 -3.87 16.40 -12.43
CA GLY A 60 -5.24 16.55 -12.95
C GLY A 60 -6.36 16.33 -11.94
N GLN A 61 -6.03 16.05 -10.68
CA GLN A 61 -6.97 15.83 -9.59
C GLN A 61 -6.88 17.02 -8.60
N PRO A 62 -7.99 17.75 -8.29
CA PRO A 62 -8.02 18.65 -7.14
C PRO A 62 -7.66 17.88 -5.85
N PRO A 63 -7.35 18.59 -4.75
CA PRO A 63 -7.10 17.94 -3.48
C PRO A 63 -8.21 16.93 -3.14
N ILE A 64 -7.83 15.71 -2.88
CA ILE A 64 -8.77 14.61 -2.67
C ILE A 64 -8.37 13.78 -1.45
N VAL A 65 -9.34 13.37 -0.65
CA VAL A 65 -9.11 12.43 0.46
C VAL A 65 -8.66 11.07 -0.11
N ALA A 66 -7.64 10.47 0.50
CA ALA A 66 -7.04 9.24 0.02
C ALA A 66 -8.05 8.08 -0.14
N ALA A 67 -9.04 7.96 0.75
CA ALA A 67 -10.12 6.99 0.63
C ALA A 67 -10.91 7.15 -0.68
N GLN A 68 -11.32 8.39 -1.00
CA GLN A 68 -12.06 8.69 -2.23
C GLN A 68 -11.20 8.46 -3.48
N PHE A 69 -9.91 8.79 -3.40
CA PHE A 69 -8.96 8.50 -4.48
C PHE A 69 -8.88 6.99 -4.76
N VAL A 70 -8.81 6.14 -3.71
CA VAL A 70 -8.81 4.67 -3.87
C VAL A 70 -10.11 4.19 -4.50
N GLU A 71 -11.27 4.67 -4.05
CA GLU A 71 -12.57 4.33 -4.65
C GLU A 71 -12.61 4.64 -6.14
N ASN A 72 -12.17 5.84 -6.53
CA ASN A 72 -12.10 6.25 -7.93
C ASN A 72 -11.17 5.34 -8.75
N LEU A 73 -10.01 5.00 -8.21
CA LEU A 73 -9.03 4.15 -8.88
C LEU A 73 -9.52 2.69 -9.02
N VAL A 74 -10.21 2.17 -8.00
CA VAL A 74 -10.86 0.84 -8.06
C VAL A 74 -11.97 0.83 -9.10
N ALA A 75 -12.81 1.87 -9.15
CA ALA A 75 -13.84 1.99 -10.18
C ALA A 75 -13.23 2.04 -11.59
N GLN A 76 -12.14 2.79 -11.77
CA GLN A 76 -11.40 2.84 -13.03
C GLN A 76 -10.82 1.47 -13.41
N ALA A 77 -10.19 0.74 -12.47
CA ALA A 77 -9.62 -0.58 -12.71
C ALA A 77 -10.67 -1.60 -13.18
N LYS A 78 -11.90 -1.51 -12.66
CA LYS A 78 -13.03 -2.37 -13.00
C LYS A 78 -13.69 -2.04 -14.35
N THR A 79 -13.27 -1.00 -15.05
CA THR A 79 -13.89 -0.57 -16.33
C THR A 79 -13.97 -1.69 -17.38
N PHE A 80 -13.05 -2.64 -17.36
CA PHE A 80 -12.97 -3.74 -18.32
C PHE A 80 -13.10 -5.13 -17.64
N ASP A 81 -13.75 -5.18 -16.49
CA ASP A 81 -14.12 -6.39 -15.75
C ASP A 81 -12.96 -7.39 -15.54
N PRO A 82 -11.80 -6.96 -14.98
CA PRO A 82 -10.74 -7.89 -14.66
C PRO A 82 -11.20 -8.91 -13.60
N THR A 83 -10.70 -10.14 -13.69
CA THR A 83 -10.89 -11.12 -12.62
C THR A 83 -10.11 -10.68 -11.38
N ILE A 84 -10.75 -10.61 -10.22
CA ILE A 84 -10.12 -10.16 -8.97
C ILE A 84 -10.16 -11.28 -7.93
N CYS A 85 -9.00 -11.66 -7.40
CA CYS A 85 -8.84 -12.59 -6.29
C CYS A 85 -8.32 -11.79 -5.08
N LEU A 86 -9.16 -11.64 -4.07
CA LEU A 86 -8.79 -11.00 -2.79
C LEU A 86 -8.42 -12.07 -1.76
N GLU A 87 -7.79 -11.65 -0.65
CA GLU A 87 -7.34 -12.52 0.44
C GLU A 87 -6.44 -13.67 -0.05
N THR A 88 -5.81 -13.48 -1.21
CA THR A 88 -5.05 -14.48 -1.93
C THR A 88 -3.58 -14.08 -2.01
N LYS A 89 -2.71 -14.82 -1.33
CA LYS A 89 -1.28 -14.56 -1.28
C LYS A 89 -0.55 -15.42 -2.29
N VAL A 90 0.09 -14.79 -3.26
CA VAL A 90 1.02 -15.48 -4.17
C VAL A 90 2.24 -15.93 -3.36
N GLN A 91 2.56 -17.21 -3.44
CA GLN A 91 3.71 -17.82 -2.76
C GLN A 91 4.84 -18.07 -3.73
N ASN A 92 4.56 -18.76 -4.83
CA ASN A 92 5.57 -19.13 -5.82
C ASN A 92 5.11 -18.86 -7.24
N VAL A 93 6.07 -18.60 -8.11
CA VAL A 93 5.89 -18.49 -9.56
C VAL A 93 6.88 -19.42 -10.23
N ARG A 94 6.37 -20.27 -11.12
CA ARG A 94 7.17 -21.13 -11.99
C ARG A 94 6.74 -20.96 -13.43
N LYS A 95 7.59 -21.36 -14.37
CA LYS A 95 7.30 -21.32 -15.79
C LYS A 95 7.08 -22.72 -16.35
N GLU A 96 6.01 -22.88 -17.10
CA GLU A 96 5.73 -24.08 -17.88
C GLU A 96 5.56 -23.72 -19.34
N GLN A 97 6.50 -24.17 -20.19
CA GLN A 97 6.46 -23.88 -21.63
C GLN A 97 6.29 -22.38 -21.93
N ASP A 98 5.09 -21.98 -22.40
CA ASP A 98 4.79 -20.61 -22.85
C ASP A 98 3.96 -19.79 -21.84
N TYR A 99 3.74 -20.30 -20.63
CA TYR A 99 2.96 -19.63 -19.61
C TYR A 99 3.59 -19.79 -18.22
N PHE A 100 3.17 -18.94 -17.30
CA PHE A 100 3.53 -18.99 -15.89
C PHE A 100 2.42 -19.67 -15.09
N VAL A 101 2.82 -20.44 -14.10
CA VAL A 101 1.95 -20.97 -13.05
C VAL A 101 2.23 -20.19 -11.78
N ILE A 102 1.19 -19.60 -11.22
CA ILE A 102 1.24 -18.77 -10.02
C ILE A 102 0.53 -19.56 -8.91
N GLU A 103 1.27 -19.95 -7.90
CA GLU A 103 0.79 -20.73 -6.77
C GLU A 103 0.44 -19.81 -5.60
N THR A 104 -0.70 -20.07 -4.96
CA THR A 104 -1.23 -19.24 -3.89
C THR A 104 -1.35 -20.01 -2.57
N ASN A 105 -1.46 -19.27 -1.47
CA ASN A 105 -1.46 -19.82 -0.09
C ASN A 105 -2.63 -20.76 0.22
N ASP A 106 -3.69 -20.74 -0.56
CA ASP A 106 -4.83 -21.65 -0.49
C ASP A 106 -4.65 -22.94 -1.33
N GLY A 107 -3.48 -23.09 -1.98
CA GLY A 107 -3.15 -24.20 -2.85
C GLY A 107 -3.71 -24.10 -4.27
N ALA A 108 -4.34 -22.98 -4.62
CA ALA A 108 -4.81 -22.77 -5.99
C ALA A 108 -3.65 -22.44 -6.94
N GLN A 109 -3.86 -22.75 -8.22
CA GLN A 109 -2.94 -22.43 -9.30
C GLN A 109 -3.63 -21.52 -10.32
N HIS A 110 -2.95 -20.45 -10.69
CA HIS A 110 -3.39 -19.51 -11.71
C HIS A 110 -2.41 -19.51 -12.88
N TYR A 111 -2.93 -19.38 -14.09
CA TYR A 111 -2.16 -19.52 -15.31
C TYR A 111 -2.15 -18.20 -16.07
N SER A 112 -0.97 -17.75 -16.52
CA SER A 112 -0.80 -16.46 -17.17
C SER A 112 0.31 -16.49 -18.22
N LYS A 113 0.12 -15.81 -19.34
CA LYS A 113 1.17 -15.63 -20.35
C LYS A 113 2.24 -14.63 -19.89
N THR A 114 1.83 -13.63 -19.09
CA THR A 114 2.73 -12.60 -18.55
C THR A 114 2.31 -12.24 -17.12
N ILE A 115 3.26 -11.73 -16.35
CA ILE A 115 3.04 -11.31 -14.97
C ILE A 115 3.52 -9.87 -14.78
N ILE A 116 2.71 -9.05 -14.10
CA ILE A 116 3.13 -7.74 -13.61
C ILE A 116 3.17 -7.80 -12.08
N ILE A 117 4.37 -7.66 -11.52
CA ILE A 117 4.58 -7.57 -10.07
C ILE A 117 4.33 -6.12 -9.65
N ALA A 118 3.30 -5.90 -8.85
CA ALA A 118 2.86 -4.60 -8.34
C ALA A 118 2.68 -4.60 -6.81
N THR A 119 3.52 -5.39 -6.13
CA THR A 119 3.45 -5.63 -4.67
C THR A 119 3.91 -4.46 -3.82
N GLY A 120 4.40 -3.37 -4.45
CA GLY A 120 4.84 -2.18 -3.76
C GLY A 120 5.97 -2.46 -2.76
N GLY A 121 5.81 -2.01 -1.52
CA GLY A 121 6.74 -2.30 -0.43
C GLY A 121 6.48 -3.63 0.29
N GLY A 122 5.68 -4.53 -0.30
CA GLY A 122 5.29 -5.80 0.33
C GLY A 122 4.06 -5.69 1.22
N ILE A 123 3.82 -6.72 2.01
CA ILE A 123 2.73 -6.74 2.98
C ILE A 123 3.15 -5.91 4.19
N TYR A 124 2.44 -4.81 4.43
CA TYR A 124 2.68 -3.94 5.58
C TYR A 124 1.94 -4.47 6.80
N LYS A 125 2.68 -5.05 7.73
CA LYS A 125 2.17 -5.37 9.07
C LYS A 125 2.75 -4.34 10.04
N PRO A 126 1.94 -3.58 10.78
CA PRO A 126 2.49 -2.65 11.76
C PRO A 126 3.30 -3.42 12.80
N ILE A 127 4.47 -2.89 13.14
CA ILE A 127 5.29 -3.43 14.22
C ILE A 127 4.52 -3.23 15.52
N LYS A 128 4.12 -4.36 16.11
CA LYS A 128 3.30 -4.37 17.32
C LYS A 128 4.11 -3.92 18.54
N LEU A 129 3.41 -3.33 19.50
CA LEU A 129 3.97 -2.97 20.79
C LEU A 129 4.34 -4.23 21.56
N ALA A 130 5.60 -4.34 21.98
CA ALA A 130 6.12 -5.51 22.70
C ALA A 130 5.86 -5.40 24.23
N ILE A 131 4.61 -5.23 24.60
CA ILE A 131 4.13 -5.22 26.00
C ILE A 131 3.07 -6.33 26.13
N ASP A 132 3.26 -7.24 27.04
CA ASP A 132 2.34 -8.36 27.27
C ASP A 132 0.91 -7.89 27.56
N GLY A 133 -0.06 -8.44 26.85
CA GLY A 133 -1.48 -8.10 26.97
C GLY A 133 -1.88 -6.80 26.30
N ALA A 134 -1.01 -6.15 25.49
CA ALA A 134 -1.36 -4.94 24.76
C ALA A 134 -2.42 -5.21 23.68
N GLU A 135 -2.43 -6.39 23.09
CA GLU A 135 -3.32 -6.79 21.99
C GLU A 135 -4.81 -6.65 22.32
N LYS A 136 -5.19 -6.80 23.60
CA LYS A 136 -6.58 -6.66 24.04
C LYS A 136 -7.15 -5.24 23.89
N TYR A 137 -6.29 -4.22 23.77
CA TYR A 137 -6.69 -2.83 23.64
C TYR A 137 -6.75 -2.35 22.17
N GLU A 138 -6.34 -3.19 21.21
CA GLU A 138 -6.33 -2.86 19.78
C GLU A 138 -7.75 -2.56 19.24
N MET A 139 -8.77 -3.14 19.86
CA MET A 139 -10.18 -2.88 19.50
C MET A 139 -10.75 -1.64 20.19
N THR A 140 -10.01 -1.02 21.09
CA THR A 140 -10.46 0.13 21.88
C THR A 140 -9.61 1.37 21.66
N ASN A 141 -8.51 1.53 22.38
CA ASN A 141 -7.72 2.76 22.39
C ASN A 141 -6.20 2.57 22.21
N LEU A 142 -5.77 1.42 21.68
CA LEU A 142 -4.42 1.19 21.18
C LEU A 142 -4.45 1.10 19.66
N HIS A 143 -3.81 2.05 18.97
CA HIS A 143 -3.92 2.20 17.53
C HIS A 143 -2.58 2.00 16.83
N TYR A 144 -2.56 1.25 15.74
CA TYR A 144 -1.42 1.13 14.81
C TYR A 144 -1.69 1.87 13.49
N THR A 145 -2.95 2.16 13.22
CA THR A 145 -3.42 2.99 12.10
C THR A 145 -4.58 3.86 12.61
N ILE A 146 -4.70 5.06 12.08
CA ILE A 146 -5.79 5.96 12.44
C ILE A 146 -6.93 5.80 11.44
N LYS A 147 -8.12 5.56 11.95
CA LYS A 147 -9.38 5.56 11.20
C LYS A 147 -10.34 6.52 11.90
N GLY A 148 -10.75 7.58 11.21
CA GLY A 148 -11.64 8.58 11.77
C GLY A 148 -10.93 9.46 12.80
N ILE A 149 -10.24 10.50 12.32
CA ILE A 149 -9.44 11.42 13.16
C ILE A 149 -10.27 12.13 14.23
N GLU A 150 -11.55 12.35 13.98
CA GLU A 150 -12.49 13.01 14.90
C GLU A 150 -12.70 12.24 16.22
N ARG A 151 -12.41 10.94 16.27
CA ARG A 151 -12.48 10.16 17.51
C ARG A 151 -11.54 10.66 18.60
N PHE A 152 -10.45 11.32 18.22
CA PHE A 152 -9.44 11.86 19.13
C PHE A 152 -9.78 13.27 19.64
N ARG A 153 -10.95 13.80 19.29
CA ARG A 153 -11.37 15.14 19.72
C ARG A 153 -11.46 15.24 21.24
N ASN A 154 -10.74 16.23 21.79
CA ASN A 154 -10.60 16.47 23.23
C ASN A 154 -9.96 15.30 24.03
N HIS A 155 -9.27 14.37 23.37
CA HIS A 155 -8.53 13.28 24.01
C HIS A 155 -7.07 13.67 24.29
N ALA A 156 -6.52 13.15 25.38
CA ALA A 156 -5.09 13.13 25.62
C ALA A 156 -4.49 11.95 24.88
N VAL A 157 -3.65 12.23 23.89
CA VAL A 157 -3.10 11.21 22.97
C VAL A 157 -1.60 11.08 23.15
N LEU A 158 -1.13 9.85 23.40
CA LEU A 158 0.30 9.53 23.36
C LEU A 158 0.64 8.82 22.06
N ILE A 159 1.67 9.34 21.37
CA ILE A 159 2.20 8.75 20.13
C ILE A 159 3.60 8.20 20.41
N SER A 160 3.79 6.91 20.17
CA SER A 160 5.10 6.27 20.27
C SER A 160 5.70 6.03 18.90
N GLY A 161 6.76 6.78 18.56
CA GLY A 161 7.47 6.74 17.28
C GLY A 161 8.19 8.04 16.99
N GLY A 162 9.13 8.04 16.04
CA GLY A 162 9.95 9.22 15.73
C GLY A 162 10.20 9.46 14.24
N GLY A 163 9.59 8.66 13.36
CA GLY A 163 9.63 8.85 11.92
C GLY A 163 8.51 9.76 11.40
N ASN A 164 8.49 10.01 10.08
CA ASN A 164 7.49 10.85 9.42
C ASN A 164 6.05 10.49 9.83
N GLY A 165 5.69 9.20 9.86
CA GLY A 165 4.33 8.79 10.21
C GLY A 165 3.89 9.20 11.62
N ALA A 166 4.78 9.13 12.62
CA ALA A 166 4.48 9.56 13.99
C ALA A 166 4.31 11.09 14.08
N VAL A 167 5.22 11.82 13.44
CA VAL A 167 5.22 13.28 13.39
C VAL A 167 4.02 13.81 12.62
N ASP A 168 3.68 13.19 11.48
CA ASP A 168 2.50 13.53 10.69
C ASP A 168 1.21 13.40 11.52
N TRP A 169 1.06 12.30 12.24
CA TRP A 169 -0.10 12.11 13.11
C TRP A 169 -0.15 13.13 14.25
N ALA A 170 1.01 13.45 14.83
CA ALA A 170 1.07 14.48 15.86
C ALA A 170 0.60 15.85 15.33
N VAL A 171 1.03 16.23 14.11
CA VAL A 171 0.60 17.49 13.46
C VAL A 171 -0.91 17.49 13.17
N GLU A 172 -1.45 16.39 12.65
CA GLU A 172 -2.87 16.29 12.32
C GLU A 172 -3.79 16.29 13.55
N LEU A 173 -3.30 15.74 14.69
CA LEU A 173 -4.06 15.69 15.93
C LEU A 173 -4.01 16.99 16.73
N LEU A 174 -3.02 17.86 16.52
CA LEU A 174 -2.88 19.13 17.20
C LEU A 174 -4.18 19.98 17.29
N PRO A 175 -4.92 20.19 16.19
CA PRO A 175 -6.10 21.05 16.20
C PRO A 175 -7.33 20.43 16.87
N ILE A 176 -7.31 19.13 17.16
CA ILE A 176 -8.49 18.39 17.63
C ILE A 176 -8.31 17.70 18.98
N ALA A 177 -7.12 17.19 19.28
CA ALA A 177 -6.82 16.55 20.56
C ALA A 177 -6.73 17.56 21.69
N LYS A 178 -6.99 17.11 22.92
CA LYS A 178 -6.78 17.90 24.14
C LYS A 178 -5.28 18.13 24.38
N SER A 179 -4.48 17.10 24.17
CA SER A 179 -3.03 17.16 24.24
C SER A 179 -2.43 16.05 23.39
N VAL A 180 -1.23 16.30 22.84
CA VAL A 180 -0.44 15.32 22.12
C VAL A 180 0.93 15.22 22.77
N THR A 181 1.32 14.03 23.19
CA THR A 181 2.65 13.71 23.70
C THR A 181 3.32 12.75 22.70
N LEU A 182 4.47 13.11 22.16
CA LEU A 182 5.26 12.29 21.25
C LEU A 182 6.47 11.73 21.96
N ILE A 183 6.59 10.41 22.06
CA ILE A 183 7.74 9.75 22.66
C ILE A 183 8.57 9.02 21.60
N TYR A 184 9.91 9.08 21.73
CA TYR A 184 10.81 8.36 20.83
C TYR A 184 12.05 7.85 21.55
N ARG A 185 12.40 6.59 21.26
CA ARG A 185 13.52 5.87 21.91
C ARG A 185 14.91 6.41 21.59
N LYS A 186 15.08 7.23 20.54
CA LYS A 186 16.35 7.81 20.13
C LYS A 186 16.45 9.27 20.54
N GLU A 187 17.64 9.84 20.39
CA GLU A 187 17.96 11.21 20.73
C GLU A 187 17.47 12.27 19.73
N GLU A 188 17.09 11.85 18.51
CA GLU A 188 16.59 12.74 17.46
C GLU A 188 15.45 12.09 16.67
N LEU A 189 14.44 12.89 16.32
CA LEU A 189 13.38 12.49 15.40
C LEU A 189 13.94 12.36 13.98
N THR A 190 13.49 11.32 13.24
CA THR A 190 13.91 11.06 11.86
C THR A 190 12.87 11.52 10.83
N ALA A 191 12.11 12.57 11.16
CA ALA A 191 11.07 13.17 10.35
C ALA A 191 11.52 14.48 9.70
N HIS A 192 10.70 15.01 8.79
CA HIS A 192 10.96 16.29 8.13
C HIS A 192 11.06 17.42 9.12
N GLU A 193 12.16 18.18 9.05
CA GLU A 193 12.52 19.26 9.99
C GLU A 193 11.42 20.31 10.15
N ALA A 194 10.76 20.68 9.07
CA ALA A 194 9.68 21.67 9.09
C ALA A 194 8.50 21.22 9.97
N GLN A 195 8.15 19.94 9.92
CA GLN A 195 7.06 19.40 10.74
C GLN A 195 7.46 19.24 12.21
N VAL A 196 8.69 18.81 12.46
CA VAL A 196 9.24 18.75 13.82
C VAL A 196 9.25 20.15 14.48
N ARG A 197 9.63 21.18 13.71
CA ARG A 197 9.57 22.57 14.15
C ARG A 197 8.15 23.00 14.48
N ASN A 198 7.19 22.69 13.60
CA ASN A 198 5.76 22.98 13.81
C ASN A 198 5.24 22.36 15.13
N LEU A 199 5.59 21.11 15.42
CA LEU A 199 5.20 20.47 16.69
C LEU A 199 5.73 21.23 17.91
N ARG A 200 7.01 21.64 17.89
CA ARG A 200 7.65 22.39 18.99
C ARG A 200 7.00 23.77 19.18
N GLU A 201 6.74 24.48 18.09
CA GLU A 201 6.14 25.82 18.11
C GLU A 201 4.68 25.80 18.63
N ASN A 202 3.98 24.68 18.44
CA ASN A 202 2.59 24.50 18.88
C ASN A 202 2.48 23.72 20.21
N GLY A 203 3.57 23.55 20.94
CA GLY A 203 3.55 23.08 22.33
C GLY A 203 3.32 21.58 22.49
N VAL A 204 3.60 20.77 21.46
CA VAL A 204 3.63 19.31 21.62
C VAL A 204 4.75 18.91 22.56
N GLU A 205 4.44 18.11 23.56
CA GLU A 205 5.45 17.53 24.42
C GLU A 205 6.20 16.42 23.66
N ILE A 206 7.50 16.66 23.41
CA ILE A 206 8.36 15.69 22.72
C ILE A 206 9.38 15.13 23.70
N MET A 207 9.27 13.85 24.00
CA MET A 207 10.16 13.12 24.90
C MET A 207 11.06 12.21 24.09
N LEU A 208 12.32 12.57 24.00
CA LEU A 208 13.38 11.78 23.36
C LEU A 208 14.03 10.84 24.39
N ASN A 209 14.76 9.81 23.92
CA ASN A 209 15.32 8.74 24.74
C ASN A 209 14.25 8.10 25.65
N SER A 210 13.03 7.92 25.13
CA SER A 210 11.86 7.55 25.87
C SER A 210 11.15 6.35 25.26
N GLU A 211 10.78 5.38 26.08
CA GLU A 211 10.10 4.16 25.68
C GLU A 211 8.86 3.93 26.52
N LEU A 212 7.81 3.40 25.88
CA LEU A 212 6.61 2.94 26.56
C LEU A 212 6.90 1.60 27.24
N VAL A 213 6.80 1.54 28.57
CA VAL A 213 7.18 0.35 29.34
C VAL A 213 6.01 -0.40 29.98
N SER A 214 4.89 0.29 30.25
CA SER A 214 3.69 -0.40 30.72
C SER A 214 2.40 0.30 30.33
N LEU A 215 1.32 -0.50 30.27
CA LEU A 215 -0.05 -0.08 30.04
C LEU A 215 -0.89 -0.44 31.28
N GLN A 216 -1.62 0.51 31.80
CA GLN A 216 -2.54 0.29 32.92
C GLN A 216 -3.97 0.51 32.44
N SER A 217 -4.81 -0.50 32.70
CA SER A 217 -6.22 -0.46 32.28
C SER A 217 -7.09 0.30 33.25
N ASN A 218 -8.24 0.76 32.74
CA ASN A 218 -9.37 1.17 33.58
C ASN A 218 -9.87 0.01 34.45
N GLU A 219 -10.75 0.30 35.41
CA GLU A 219 -11.31 -0.70 36.33
C GLU A 219 -12.01 -1.85 35.64
N GLN A 220 -12.67 -1.60 34.48
CA GLN A 220 -13.38 -2.58 33.70
C GLN A 220 -12.44 -3.42 32.80
N LYS A 221 -11.15 -3.09 32.75
CA LYS A 221 -10.11 -3.74 31.90
C LYS A 221 -10.41 -3.72 30.39
N THR A 222 -11.15 -2.71 29.95
CA THR A 222 -11.59 -2.56 28.55
C THR A 222 -10.75 -1.57 27.75
N ALA A 223 -10.09 -0.63 28.39
CA ALA A 223 -9.28 0.41 27.75
C ALA A 223 -8.05 0.74 28.60
N ILE A 224 -7.03 1.31 27.98
CA ILE A 224 -5.87 1.89 28.65
C ILE A 224 -6.30 3.22 29.26
N GLU A 225 -5.97 3.45 30.51
CA GLU A 225 -6.23 4.70 31.24
C GLU A 225 -4.92 5.43 31.56
N GLN A 226 -3.85 4.67 31.82
CA GLN A 226 -2.53 5.22 32.09
C GLN A 226 -1.45 4.47 31.34
N VAL A 227 -0.38 5.18 31.05
CA VAL A 227 0.83 4.60 30.48
C VAL A 227 2.05 5.02 31.30
N THR A 228 3.03 4.14 31.42
CA THR A 228 4.33 4.49 31.99
C THR A 228 5.35 4.60 30.89
N VAL A 229 6.04 5.74 30.85
CA VAL A 229 7.15 6.04 29.93
C VAL A 229 8.44 6.07 30.73
N CYS A 230 9.44 5.32 30.27
CA CYS A 230 10.80 5.36 30.81
C CYS A 230 11.63 6.32 29.95
N GLN A 231 12.13 7.39 30.57
CA GLN A 231 13.05 8.35 29.93
C GLN A 231 14.38 8.37 30.63
N ASN A 232 15.46 8.00 29.96
CA ASN A 232 16.82 7.95 30.53
C ASN A 232 16.94 7.12 31.83
N GLY A 233 16.04 6.14 32.03
CA GLY A 233 15.97 5.30 33.22
C GLY A 233 14.95 5.74 34.29
N ASP A 234 14.36 6.92 34.15
CA ASP A 234 13.33 7.43 35.04
C ASP A 234 11.93 7.15 34.50
N ASN A 235 11.04 6.64 35.32
CA ASN A 235 9.68 6.31 34.97
C ASN A 235 8.71 7.44 35.30
N THR A 236 7.93 7.85 34.32
CA THR A 236 6.83 8.81 34.47
C THR A 236 5.52 8.20 33.99
N THR A 237 4.44 8.42 34.74
CA THR A 237 3.10 7.91 34.40
C THR A 237 2.22 9.04 33.87
N PHE A 238 1.54 8.79 32.74
CA PHE A 238 0.63 9.72 32.09
C PHE A 238 -0.78 9.14 32.07
N ASN A 239 -1.77 9.99 32.38
CA ASN A 239 -3.16 9.68 32.07
C ASN A 239 -3.39 9.97 30.59
N ILE A 240 -3.96 9.02 29.88
CA ILE A 240 -4.22 9.13 28.45
C ILE A 240 -5.59 8.58 28.09
N ASP A 241 -6.13 9.04 26.98
CA ASP A 241 -7.36 8.51 26.39
C ASP A 241 -7.05 7.55 25.23
N ASP A 242 -5.99 7.80 24.46
CA ASP A 242 -5.57 6.96 23.33
C ASP A 242 -4.05 6.84 23.22
N VAL A 243 -3.60 5.69 22.72
CA VAL A 243 -2.19 5.41 22.39
C VAL A 243 -2.07 5.06 20.92
N ILE A 244 -1.16 5.74 20.22
CA ILE A 244 -0.84 5.47 18.82
C ILE A 244 0.58 4.93 18.74
N ILE A 245 0.75 3.75 18.15
CA ILE A 245 2.05 3.12 17.91
C ILE A 245 2.44 3.31 16.45
N SER A 246 3.51 4.05 16.22
CA SER A 246 4.08 4.32 14.91
C SER A 246 5.55 3.88 14.84
N HIS A 247 5.77 2.58 15.10
CA HIS A 247 7.10 1.96 15.11
C HIS A 247 7.58 1.51 13.73
N GLY A 248 6.80 1.80 12.68
CA GLY A 248 7.03 1.31 11.33
C GLY A 248 6.26 0.03 11.02
N TYR A 249 6.65 -0.60 9.94
CA TYR A 249 5.99 -1.80 9.43
C TYR A 249 7.02 -2.87 9.12
N ASP A 250 6.72 -4.10 9.51
CA ASP A 250 7.41 -5.26 8.99
C ASP A 250 7.03 -5.46 7.53
N ARG A 251 8.04 -5.75 6.71
CA ARG A 251 7.86 -6.08 5.30
C ARG A 251 8.00 -7.57 5.13
N GLU A 252 6.91 -8.23 4.84
CA GLU A 252 6.96 -9.63 4.47
C GLU A 252 7.24 -9.75 2.96
N VAL A 253 8.43 -10.24 2.61
CA VAL A 253 8.77 -10.65 1.25
C VAL A 253 8.33 -12.10 1.10
N SER A 254 7.25 -12.32 0.39
CA SER A 254 6.65 -13.65 0.33
C SER A 254 6.52 -14.22 -1.08
N LEU A 255 6.91 -13.44 -2.10
CA LEU A 255 6.85 -13.90 -3.48
C LEU A 255 8.15 -14.58 -3.85
N GLU A 256 8.07 -15.89 -4.05
CA GLU A 256 9.19 -16.71 -4.49
C GLU A 256 9.09 -17.00 -6.00
N PHE A 257 10.22 -17.29 -6.60
CA PHE A 257 10.33 -17.70 -8.00
C PHE A 257 11.23 -18.93 -8.06
N ASP A 258 10.92 -19.85 -8.96
CA ASP A 258 11.84 -20.91 -9.30
C ASP A 258 13.17 -20.32 -9.78
N GLU A 259 14.29 -21.03 -9.56
CA GLU A 259 15.65 -20.47 -9.76
C GLU A 259 15.88 -19.97 -11.18
N ASP A 260 15.34 -20.65 -12.19
CA ASP A 260 15.50 -20.34 -13.62
C ASP A 260 14.72 -19.11 -14.09
N ILE A 261 13.73 -18.66 -13.30
CA ILE A 261 12.90 -17.48 -13.60
C ILE A 261 12.92 -16.41 -12.50
N ARG A 262 13.93 -16.43 -11.64
CA ARG A 262 14.07 -15.42 -10.58
C ARG A 262 14.61 -14.10 -11.15
N PRO A 263 13.83 -13.01 -11.10
CA PRO A 263 14.31 -11.72 -11.54
C PRO A 263 15.46 -11.20 -10.66
N GLU A 264 16.40 -10.47 -11.27
CA GLU A 264 17.41 -9.75 -10.49
C GLU A 264 16.78 -8.68 -9.62
N CYS A 265 17.27 -8.58 -8.37
CA CYS A 265 16.79 -7.63 -7.38
C CYS A 265 17.94 -6.78 -6.84
N LYS A 266 17.69 -5.47 -6.70
CA LYS A 266 18.51 -4.58 -5.91
C LYS A 266 18.11 -4.69 -4.43
N ASP A 267 19.10 -4.72 -3.54
CA ASP A 267 18.91 -4.81 -2.09
C ASP A 267 18.08 -6.06 -1.67
N ASN A 268 18.18 -7.14 -2.44
CA ASN A 268 17.42 -8.39 -2.29
C ASN A 268 15.89 -8.20 -2.25
N TYR A 269 15.39 -7.08 -2.78
CA TYR A 269 13.98 -6.75 -2.72
C TYR A 269 13.45 -6.12 -4.01
N TYR A 270 14.01 -4.99 -4.44
CA TYR A 270 13.47 -4.23 -5.56
C TYR A 270 13.82 -4.89 -6.90
N LEU A 271 12.82 -5.19 -7.71
CA LEU A 271 13.02 -5.72 -9.05
C LEU A 271 13.83 -4.74 -9.91
N GLN A 272 14.98 -5.18 -10.40
CA GLN A 272 15.80 -4.38 -11.29
C GLN A 272 15.15 -4.33 -12.68
N SER A 273 14.79 -3.12 -13.14
CA SER A 273 14.31 -2.95 -14.50
C SER A 273 15.47 -2.83 -15.49
N ILE A 274 15.38 -3.57 -16.59
CA ILE A 274 16.28 -3.43 -17.74
C ILE A 274 15.78 -2.42 -18.80
N GLY A 275 14.73 -1.69 -18.48
CA GLY A 275 14.06 -0.69 -19.29
C GLY A 275 12.58 -0.99 -19.49
N LYS A 276 11.75 0.05 -19.60
CA LYS A 276 10.30 -0.04 -19.82
C LYS A 276 9.59 -0.99 -18.84
N CYS A 277 10.05 -1.00 -17.59
CA CYS A 277 9.51 -1.86 -16.52
C CYS A 277 9.63 -3.39 -16.78
N GLN A 278 10.49 -3.79 -17.70
CA GLN A 278 10.86 -5.20 -17.91
C GLN A 278 11.86 -5.62 -16.83
N THR A 279 11.70 -6.84 -16.30
CA THR A 279 12.72 -7.47 -15.47
C THR A 279 13.73 -8.23 -16.31
N THR A 280 14.73 -8.84 -15.69
CA THR A 280 15.70 -9.71 -16.37
C THR A 280 15.07 -11.02 -16.86
N VAL A 281 13.83 -11.33 -16.48
CA VAL A 281 13.09 -12.53 -16.89
C VAL A 281 12.03 -12.16 -17.93
N PRO A 282 12.12 -12.68 -19.17
CA PRO A 282 11.14 -12.42 -20.20
C PRO A 282 9.73 -12.86 -19.79
N GLY A 283 8.75 -11.95 -19.92
CA GLY A 283 7.35 -12.17 -19.54
C GLY A 283 7.01 -11.76 -18.10
N ILE A 284 8.00 -11.37 -17.29
CA ILE A 284 7.79 -10.79 -15.96
C ILE A 284 8.16 -9.30 -15.97
N PHE A 285 7.26 -8.46 -15.49
CA PHE A 285 7.35 -7.00 -15.45
C PHE A 285 7.14 -6.51 -14.03
N GLY A 286 7.62 -5.29 -13.72
CA GLY A 286 7.37 -4.66 -12.43
C GLY A 286 6.67 -3.31 -12.60
N ALA A 287 5.85 -2.89 -11.64
CA ALA A 287 5.24 -1.57 -11.62
C ALA A 287 5.09 -1.02 -10.19
N GLY A 288 5.30 0.28 -10.03
CA GLY A 288 5.23 0.95 -8.72
C GLY A 288 6.47 0.74 -7.86
N ASP A 289 6.32 0.85 -6.53
CA ASP A 289 7.45 0.90 -5.59
C ASP A 289 8.33 -0.36 -5.57
N ILE A 290 7.86 -1.48 -6.12
CA ILE A 290 8.65 -2.72 -6.20
C ILE A 290 9.73 -2.68 -7.26
N VAL A 291 9.57 -1.87 -8.31
CA VAL A 291 10.55 -1.79 -9.40
C VAL A 291 11.54 -0.65 -9.17
N THR A 292 12.80 -0.87 -9.53
CA THR A 292 13.85 0.14 -9.44
C THR A 292 14.59 0.31 -10.78
N TYR A 293 14.89 1.56 -11.12
CA TYR A 293 15.69 1.99 -12.26
C TYR A 293 16.22 3.40 -12.01
N GLU A 294 17.15 3.85 -12.85
CA GLU A 294 17.69 5.22 -12.79
C GLU A 294 16.57 6.26 -13.00
N ASP A 295 16.61 7.34 -12.26
CA ASP A 295 15.63 8.47 -12.30
C ASP A 295 14.17 8.08 -11.99
N LYS A 296 13.96 6.99 -11.25
CA LYS A 296 12.62 6.60 -10.82
C LYS A 296 11.98 7.64 -9.90
N VAL A 297 10.76 8.04 -10.25
CA VAL A 297 9.92 8.91 -9.44
C VAL A 297 9.04 8.07 -8.50
N ASN A 298 9.31 8.10 -7.20
CA ASN A 298 8.58 7.36 -6.17
C ASN A 298 7.34 8.13 -5.67
N LEU A 299 6.47 8.53 -6.60
CA LEU A 299 5.16 9.16 -6.39
C LEU A 299 4.09 8.42 -7.18
N LEU A 300 2.81 8.72 -6.94
CA LEU A 300 1.69 8.17 -7.71
C LEU A 300 1.85 8.41 -9.23
N LEU A 301 2.39 9.57 -9.61
CA LEU A 301 2.70 9.89 -11.02
C LEU A 301 3.62 8.83 -11.65
N GLY A 302 4.76 8.53 -11.02
CA GLY A 302 5.70 7.51 -11.49
C GLY A 302 5.08 6.12 -11.47
N THR A 303 4.26 5.82 -10.48
CA THR A 303 3.53 4.55 -10.36
C THR A 303 2.60 4.29 -11.56
N PHE A 304 1.89 5.31 -12.04
CA PHE A 304 1.02 5.20 -13.22
C PHE A 304 1.83 5.06 -14.50
N GLN A 305 2.94 5.78 -14.61
CA GLN A 305 3.86 5.63 -15.74
C GLN A 305 4.43 4.21 -15.82
N ASP A 306 4.86 3.63 -14.68
CA ASP A 306 5.33 2.25 -14.61
C ASP A 306 4.27 1.26 -15.09
N ALA A 307 3.03 1.43 -14.64
CA ALA A 307 1.90 0.58 -15.04
C ALA A 307 1.70 0.58 -16.56
N VAL A 308 1.73 1.77 -17.19
CA VAL A 308 1.62 1.90 -18.66
C VAL A 308 2.78 1.20 -19.37
N LEU A 309 4.01 1.39 -18.89
CA LEU A 309 5.20 0.79 -19.48
C LEU A 309 5.18 -0.75 -19.35
N ALA A 310 4.84 -1.26 -18.19
CA ALA A 310 4.75 -2.70 -17.92
C ALA A 310 3.71 -3.38 -18.83
N VAL A 311 2.50 -2.82 -18.92
CA VAL A 311 1.43 -3.37 -19.76
C VAL A 311 1.77 -3.30 -21.25
N ASN A 312 2.36 -2.20 -21.72
CA ASN A 312 2.81 -2.12 -23.11
C ASN A 312 3.90 -3.15 -23.42
N SER A 313 4.83 -3.35 -22.48
CA SER A 313 5.88 -4.35 -22.60
C SER A 313 5.30 -5.78 -22.61
N ALA A 314 4.31 -6.06 -21.75
CA ALA A 314 3.61 -7.34 -21.75
C ALA A 314 2.87 -7.61 -23.06
N LYS A 315 2.17 -6.61 -23.62
CA LYS A 315 1.50 -6.73 -24.92
C LYS A 315 2.48 -7.04 -26.06
N LEU A 316 3.60 -6.32 -26.09
CA LEU A 316 4.62 -6.51 -27.14
C LEU A 316 5.40 -7.82 -26.98
N TYR A 317 5.55 -8.32 -25.75
CA TYR A 317 6.11 -9.65 -25.49
C TYR A 317 5.26 -10.76 -26.12
N MET A 318 3.93 -10.67 -25.95
CA MET A 318 2.99 -11.66 -26.50
C MET A 318 2.73 -11.46 -28.00
N ASN A 319 2.76 -10.23 -28.47
CA ASN A 319 2.52 -9.87 -29.87
C ASN A 319 3.47 -8.74 -30.31
N PRO A 320 4.65 -9.05 -30.83
CA PRO A 320 5.66 -8.07 -31.26
C PRO A 320 5.17 -7.06 -32.31
N GLU A 321 4.19 -7.44 -33.12
CA GLU A 321 3.61 -6.60 -34.18
C GLU A 321 2.50 -5.66 -33.67
N ALA A 322 2.14 -5.74 -32.39
CA ALA A 322 1.12 -4.87 -31.83
C ALA A 322 1.58 -3.40 -31.78
N ASN A 323 0.64 -2.47 -31.78
CA ASN A 323 0.94 -1.05 -31.54
C ASN A 323 1.71 -0.88 -30.24
N LYS A 324 2.68 0.03 -30.21
CA LYS A 324 3.55 0.26 -29.03
C LYS A 324 2.79 0.81 -27.80
N VAL A 325 1.67 1.48 -28.03
CA VAL A 325 0.82 2.09 -26.98
C VAL A 325 -0.66 1.85 -27.26
N ALA A 326 -1.50 1.98 -26.24
CA ALA A 326 -2.95 1.96 -26.42
C ALA A 326 -3.43 3.18 -27.24
N MET A 327 -4.57 3.05 -27.88
CA MET A 327 -5.28 4.19 -28.48
C MET A 327 -5.72 5.14 -27.37
N VAL A 328 -5.67 6.45 -27.63
CA VAL A 328 -6.15 7.48 -26.68
C VAL A 328 -7.64 7.26 -26.37
N SER A 329 -8.05 7.45 -25.13
CA SER A 329 -9.40 7.14 -24.66
C SER A 329 -10.51 7.84 -25.44
N SER A 330 -10.28 9.10 -25.84
CA SER A 330 -11.25 9.91 -26.61
C SER A 330 -11.60 9.36 -27.99
N HIS A 331 -10.75 8.50 -28.57
CA HIS A 331 -10.95 7.87 -29.86
C HIS A 331 -11.16 6.34 -29.75
N ASN A 332 -11.19 5.80 -28.54
CA ASN A 332 -11.31 4.36 -28.33
C ASN A 332 -12.78 3.94 -28.34
N GLU A 333 -13.15 3.12 -29.33
CA GLU A 333 -14.54 2.65 -29.52
C GLU A 333 -15.10 1.92 -28.31
N LYS A 334 -14.24 1.31 -27.48
CA LYS A 334 -14.64 0.65 -26.23
C LYS A 334 -15.39 1.57 -25.26
N PHE A 335 -15.15 2.88 -25.33
CA PHE A 335 -15.84 3.86 -24.50
C PHE A 335 -17.10 4.42 -25.14
N ARG A 336 -17.39 4.07 -26.39
CA ARG A 336 -18.54 4.65 -27.11
C ARG A 336 -19.87 4.38 -26.39
N GLU A 337 -20.11 3.13 -26.01
CA GLU A 337 -21.31 2.71 -25.30
C GLU A 337 -21.34 3.30 -23.88
N LYS A 338 -20.21 3.19 -23.16
CA LYS A 338 -20.08 3.75 -21.79
C LYS A 338 -20.27 5.27 -21.78
N ASN A 339 -19.77 6.00 -22.77
CA ASN A 339 -20.00 7.43 -22.90
C ASN A 339 -21.48 7.76 -23.17
N GLN A 340 -22.17 6.95 -23.97
CA GLN A 340 -23.60 7.13 -24.20
C GLN A 340 -24.43 6.94 -22.92
N GLU A 341 -24.09 5.94 -22.11
CA GLU A 341 -24.72 5.71 -20.81
C GLU A 341 -24.51 6.89 -19.85
N ILE A 342 -23.30 7.45 -19.80
CA ILE A 342 -22.97 8.61 -18.97
C ILE A 342 -23.76 9.84 -19.43
N TYR A 343 -23.77 10.12 -20.73
CA TYR A 343 -24.51 11.27 -21.27
C TYR A 343 -26.03 11.16 -21.14
N ALA A 344 -26.56 9.94 -21.10
CA ALA A 344 -27.98 9.72 -20.88
C ALA A 344 -28.41 9.98 -19.43
N ASN A 345 -27.44 10.00 -18.49
CA ASN A 345 -27.68 10.20 -17.05
C ASN A 345 -27.30 11.61 -16.56
N VAL A 346 -26.88 12.50 -17.46
CA VAL A 346 -26.57 13.92 -17.21
C VAL A 346 -27.66 14.80 -17.83
#